data_ecb6c99c895fcca6bb2adbd36e50dccd
#
_entry.id   ecb6c99c895fcca6bb2adbd36e50dccd
#
_cell.length_a   1.000
_cell.length_b   1.000
_cell.length_c   1.000
_cell.angle_alpha   90.00
_cell.angle_beta   90.00
_cell.angle_gamma   90.00
#
_symmetry.space_group_name_H-M   'P 1'
#
loop_
_entity.id
_entity.type
_entity.pdbx_description
1 polymer ?
#
loop_
_entity_poly.entity_id
_entity_poly.type
_entity_poly.pdbx_seq_one_letter_code
_entity_poly.pdbx_strand_id
1 'polypeptide(L)'
;GVFRMSQAVLRGMTRARWGRIVNVTSVVGAMGNAGQANYAAAKAGVAGMSRALAQEIGSRGITVNCVAPGFIDTDMTRALNADQTAAMMQRIPLGRFGDAAEVAAVVGFLCSPAAGYITGSTLHVNGGMYMS
;
A
#
# COMPACT_ATOMS: atom_id res chain seq x y z
N GLY A 1 -1.12 11.56 10.35
CA GLY A 1 -1.46 10.93 9.09
C GLY A 1 -0.28 10.84 8.12
N VAL A 2 -0.53 10.24 6.98
CA VAL A 2 0.49 10.04 5.93
C VAL A 2 1.16 11.35 5.52
N PHE A 3 0.39 12.41 5.31
CA PHE A 3 0.93 13.72 4.90
C PHE A 3 1.90 14.29 5.93
N ARG A 4 1.54 14.24 7.21
CA ARG A 4 2.40 14.77 8.27
C ARG A 4 3.69 13.98 8.42
N MET A 5 3.60 12.66 8.33
CA MET A 5 4.79 11.80 8.41
C MET A 5 5.72 12.04 7.23
N SER A 6 5.17 12.19 6.03
CA SER A 6 5.96 12.50 4.83
C SER A 6 6.68 13.84 4.98
N GLN A 7 5.99 14.88 5.50
CA GLN A 7 6.62 16.18 5.76
C GLN A 7 7.74 16.09 6.79
N ALA A 8 7.57 15.29 7.84
CA ALA A 8 8.55 15.17 8.91
C ALA A 8 9.91 14.64 8.42
N VAL A 9 9.90 13.73 7.42
CA VAL A 9 11.13 13.10 6.90
C VAL A 9 11.73 13.84 5.71
N LEU A 10 10.96 14.67 5.03
CA LEU A 10 11.38 15.31 3.76
C LEU A 10 12.64 16.15 3.88
N ARG A 11 12.77 16.89 4.97
CA ARG A 11 13.92 17.79 5.15
C ARG A 11 15.25 17.04 5.17
N GLY A 12 15.32 15.93 5.89
CA GLY A 12 16.51 15.09 5.93
C GLY A 12 16.80 14.42 4.59
N MET A 13 15.77 13.89 3.94
CA MET A 13 15.89 13.24 2.63
C MET A 13 16.33 14.22 1.55
N THR A 14 15.80 15.43 1.56
CA THR A 14 16.17 16.49 0.62
C THR A 14 17.63 16.87 0.75
N ARG A 15 18.17 16.98 1.97
CA ARG A 15 19.57 17.26 2.22
C ARG A 15 20.46 16.13 1.71
N ALA A 16 20.07 14.90 1.95
CA ALA A 16 20.82 13.72 1.50
C ALA A 16 20.74 13.51 -0.01
N ARG A 17 19.79 14.11 -0.70
CA ARG A 17 19.44 13.86 -2.10
C ARG A 17 19.17 12.38 -2.35
N TRP A 18 18.58 11.73 -1.38
CA TRP A 18 18.15 10.34 -1.43
C TRP A 18 17.05 10.11 -0.42
N GLY A 19 16.06 9.36 -0.81
CA GLY A 19 15.01 8.97 0.11
C GLY A 19 14.02 8.01 -0.51
N ARG A 20 13.31 7.31 0.36
CA ARG A 20 12.24 6.38 0.01
C ARG A 20 11.07 6.62 0.94
N ILE A 21 9.90 6.88 0.37
CA ILE A 21 8.64 6.97 1.11
C ILE A 21 7.72 5.90 0.55
N VAL A 22 7.27 5.00 1.41
CA VAL A 22 6.34 3.94 1.04
C VAL A 22 5.14 4.01 1.97
N ASN A 23 3.99 4.29 1.41
CA ASN A 23 2.73 4.34 2.13
C ASN A 23 1.96 3.03 1.94
N VAL A 24 1.58 2.40 3.03
CA VAL A 24 0.82 1.14 3.00
C VAL A 24 -0.63 1.46 3.34
N THR A 25 -1.53 1.12 2.43
CA THR A 25 -2.97 1.26 2.69
C THR A 25 -3.50 0.04 3.43
N SER A 26 -4.56 0.22 4.21
CA SER A 26 -5.14 -0.87 5.00
C SER A 26 -6.48 -1.29 4.42
N VAL A 27 -6.77 -2.59 4.47
CA VAL A 27 -8.08 -3.14 4.12
C VAL A 27 -9.04 -3.25 5.32
N VAL A 28 -8.61 -2.85 6.51
CA VAL A 28 -9.37 -3.04 7.75
C VAL A 28 -10.80 -2.50 7.65
N GLY A 29 -11.02 -1.39 6.96
CA GLY A 29 -12.35 -0.81 6.77
C GLY A 29 -13.16 -1.39 5.61
N ALA A 30 -12.65 -2.38 4.87
CA ALA A 30 -13.26 -2.87 3.63
C ALA A 30 -14.18 -4.07 3.81
N MET A 31 -14.51 -4.44 5.04
CA MET A 31 -15.26 -5.66 5.36
C MET A 31 -16.77 -5.55 5.15
N GLY A 32 -17.31 -4.35 4.93
CA GLY A 32 -18.72 -4.10 4.63
C GLY A 32 -18.85 -3.04 3.55
N ASN A 33 -20.08 -2.84 3.02
CA ASN A 33 -20.31 -1.89 1.91
C ASN A 33 -19.85 -0.47 2.25
N ALA A 34 -20.19 0.03 3.44
CA ALA A 34 -19.77 1.35 3.88
C ALA A 34 -18.25 1.41 4.08
N GLY A 35 -17.67 0.36 4.66
CA GLY A 35 -16.22 0.23 4.83
C GLY A 35 -15.48 0.17 3.51
N GLN A 36 -16.04 -0.51 2.51
CA GLN A 36 -15.45 -0.57 1.16
C GLN A 36 -15.40 0.80 0.50
N ALA A 37 -16.48 1.60 0.60
CA ALA A 37 -16.51 2.94 0.04
C ALA A 37 -15.48 3.85 0.72
N ASN A 38 -15.41 3.81 2.05
CA ASN A 38 -14.43 4.60 2.81
C ASN A 38 -13.00 4.16 2.50
N TYR A 39 -12.74 2.87 2.37
CA TYR A 39 -11.44 2.34 2.01
C TYR A 39 -11.01 2.81 0.62
N ALA A 40 -11.92 2.72 -0.37
CA ALA A 40 -11.63 3.14 -1.74
C ALA A 40 -11.30 4.63 -1.80
N ALA A 41 -12.04 5.48 -1.07
CA ALA A 41 -11.78 6.91 -1.01
C ALA A 41 -10.43 7.21 -0.35
N ALA A 42 -10.12 6.57 0.77
CA ALA A 42 -8.85 6.73 1.46
C ALA A 42 -7.67 6.29 0.60
N LYS A 43 -7.80 5.14 -0.07
CA LYS A 43 -6.78 4.61 -0.99
C LYS A 43 -6.51 5.58 -2.14
N ALA A 44 -7.57 6.09 -2.77
CA ALA A 44 -7.44 7.05 -3.86
C ALA A 44 -6.79 8.35 -3.39
N GLY A 45 -7.13 8.83 -2.20
CA GLY A 45 -6.53 10.02 -1.60
C GLY A 45 -5.04 9.86 -1.34
N VAL A 46 -4.64 8.74 -0.76
CA VAL A 46 -3.23 8.44 -0.51
C VAL A 46 -2.45 8.30 -1.82
N ALA A 47 -2.99 7.61 -2.81
CA ALA A 47 -2.36 7.46 -4.12
C ALA A 47 -2.21 8.81 -4.82
N GLY A 48 -3.24 9.65 -4.80
CA GLY A 48 -3.20 10.99 -5.40
C GLY A 48 -2.17 11.89 -4.74
N MET A 49 -2.13 11.92 -3.41
CA MET A 49 -1.14 12.67 -2.65
C MET A 49 0.28 12.17 -2.94
N SER A 50 0.47 10.87 -3.00
CA SER A 50 1.78 10.27 -3.27
C SER A 50 2.28 10.62 -4.67
N ARG A 51 1.40 10.63 -5.68
CA ARG A 51 1.77 11.05 -7.04
C ARG A 51 2.17 12.52 -7.10
N ALA A 52 1.41 13.39 -6.45
CA ALA A 52 1.74 14.81 -6.39
C ALA A 52 3.09 15.05 -5.71
N LEU A 53 3.33 14.37 -4.60
CA LEU A 53 4.59 14.48 -3.87
C LEU A 53 5.75 13.91 -4.69
N ALA A 54 5.55 12.79 -5.38
CA ALA A 54 6.56 12.19 -6.25
C ALA A 54 7.01 13.16 -7.34
N GLN A 55 6.08 13.88 -7.95
CA GLN A 55 6.42 14.89 -8.96
C GLN A 55 7.21 16.05 -8.37
N GLU A 56 6.85 16.47 -7.16
CA GLU A 56 7.45 17.64 -6.53
C GLU A 56 8.91 17.38 -6.10
N ILE A 57 9.20 16.19 -5.58
CA ILE A 57 10.49 15.90 -4.95
C ILE A 57 11.37 14.90 -5.72
N GLY A 58 10.90 14.42 -6.87
CA GLY A 58 11.64 13.43 -7.66
C GLY A 58 13.02 13.88 -8.07
N SER A 59 13.19 15.18 -8.40
CA SER A 59 14.49 15.75 -8.79
C SER A 59 15.56 15.66 -7.69
N ARG A 60 15.17 15.35 -6.46
CA ARG A 60 16.06 15.24 -5.31
C ARG A 60 16.42 13.79 -4.97
N GLY A 61 16.12 12.86 -5.88
CA GLY A 61 16.42 11.44 -5.68
C GLY A 61 15.52 10.76 -4.64
N ILE A 62 14.33 11.30 -4.41
CA ILE A 62 13.35 10.77 -3.46
C ILE A 62 12.22 10.11 -4.22
N THR A 63 11.93 8.86 -3.93
CA THR A 63 10.78 8.16 -4.50
C THR A 63 9.62 8.08 -3.50
N VAL A 64 8.41 8.14 -4.01
CA VAL A 64 7.19 8.06 -3.20
C VAL A 64 6.24 7.07 -3.87
N ASN A 65 6.00 5.96 -3.21
CA ASN A 65 5.14 4.89 -3.73
C ASN A 65 4.14 4.43 -2.67
N CYS A 66 3.11 3.75 -3.13
CA CYS A 66 2.12 3.12 -2.27
C CYS A 66 2.14 1.62 -2.44
N VAL A 67 1.85 0.90 -1.37
CA VAL A 67 1.56 -0.53 -1.39
C VAL A 67 0.13 -0.73 -0.93
N ALA A 68 -0.67 -1.39 -1.74
CA ALA A 68 -2.07 -1.66 -1.46
C ALA A 68 -2.29 -3.16 -1.29
N PRO A 69 -2.22 -3.68 -0.05
CA PRO A 69 -2.49 -5.09 0.20
C PRO A 69 -3.98 -5.41 0.05
N GLY A 70 -4.27 -6.64 -0.34
CA GLY A 70 -5.61 -7.18 -0.30
C GLY A 70 -5.89 -7.86 1.03
N PHE A 71 -6.52 -9.04 0.98
CA PHE A 71 -6.78 -9.83 2.19
C PHE A 71 -5.51 -10.55 2.63
N ILE A 72 -5.03 -10.18 3.82
CA ILE A 72 -3.80 -10.71 4.39
C ILE A 72 -4.15 -11.55 5.62
N ASP A 73 -3.47 -12.68 5.77
CA ASP A 73 -3.64 -13.56 6.92
C ASP A 73 -3.14 -12.86 8.19
N THR A 74 -4.08 -12.42 8.99
CA THR A 74 -3.86 -11.69 10.24
C THR A 74 -4.81 -12.24 11.31
N ASP A 75 -4.67 -11.77 12.53
CA ASP A 75 -5.58 -12.15 13.62
C ASP A 75 -7.04 -11.80 13.28
N MET A 76 -7.27 -10.71 12.55
CA MET A 76 -8.62 -10.33 12.12
C MET A 76 -9.21 -11.33 11.14
N THR A 77 -8.44 -11.80 10.16
CA THR A 77 -8.94 -12.79 9.19
C THR A 77 -9.10 -14.16 9.82
N ARG A 78 -8.27 -14.52 10.79
CA ARG A 78 -8.38 -15.79 11.55
C ARG A 78 -9.62 -15.83 12.44
N ALA A 79 -10.15 -14.68 12.83
CA ALA A 79 -11.37 -14.59 13.64
C ALA A 79 -12.65 -14.80 12.82
N LEU A 80 -12.55 -14.86 11.48
CA LEU A 80 -13.70 -15.08 10.60
C LEU A 80 -14.16 -16.54 10.66
N ASN A 81 -15.48 -16.76 10.48
CA ASN A 81 -16.01 -18.11 10.36
C ASN A 81 -15.69 -18.70 8.96
N ALA A 82 -15.96 -20.01 8.79
CA ALA A 82 -15.67 -20.72 7.55
C ALA A 82 -16.40 -20.14 6.34
N ASP A 83 -17.65 -19.71 6.51
CA ASP A 83 -18.45 -19.14 5.41
C ASP A 83 -17.90 -17.79 4.97
N GLN A 84 -17.52 -16.94 5.92
CA GLN A 84 -16.91 -15.64 5.65
C GLN A 84 -15.57 -15.81 4.94
N THR A 85 -14.74 -16.73 5.43
CA THR A 85 -13.44 -17.03 4.82
C THR A 85 -13.60 -17.53 3.39
N ALA A 86 -14.52 -18.46 3.15
CA ALA A 86 -14.78 -18.98 1.81
C ALA A 86 -15.24 -17.88 0.86
N ALA A 87 -16.14 -17.01 1.30
CA ALA A 87 -16.64 -15.89 0.49
C ALA A 87 -15.52 -14.92 0.11
N MET A 88 -14.62 -14.64 1.03
CA MET A 88 -13.45 -13.78 0.76
C MET A 88 -12.49 -14.43 -0.22
N MET A 89 -12.20 -15.73 -0.04
CA MET A 89 -11.29 -16.46 -0.93
C MET A 89 -11.79 -16.55 -2.36
N GLN A 90 -13.11 -16.63 -2.56
CA GLN A 90 -13.69 -16.62 -3.91
C GLN A 90 -13.40 -15.33 -4.68
N ARG A 91 -13.15 -14.24 -3.98
CA ARG A 91 -12.82 -12.94 -4.59
C ARG A 91 -11.35 -12.84 -4.99
N ILE A 92 -10.53 -13.80 -4.62
CA ILE A 92 -9.08 -13.78 -4.85
C ILE A 92 -8.74 -14.82 -5.92
N PRO A 93 -8.33 -14.39 -7.12
CA PRO A 93 -7.94 -15.32 -8.19
C PRO A 93 -6.89 -16.35 -7.80
N LEU A 94 -5.91 -15.97 -6.97
CA LEU A 94 -4.90 -16.93 -6.48
C LEU A 94 -5.44 -17.88 -5.41
N GLY A 95 -6.65 -17.66 -4.89
CA GLY A 95 -7.38 -18.59 -4.03
C GLY A 95 -6.84 -18.73 -2.61
N ARG A 96 -6.06 -17.76 -2.14
CA ARG A 96 -5.53 -17.75 -0.77
C ARG A 96 -5.36 -16.31 -0.27
N PHE A 97 -5.33 -16.17 1.05
CA PHE A 97 -4.89 -14.91 1.65
C PHE A 97 -3.37 -14.76 1.46
N GLY A 98 -2.92 -13.52 1.37
CA GLY A 98 -1.49 -13.23 1.37
C GLY A 98 -0.91 -13.29 2.78
N ASP A 99 0.41 -13.45 2.85
CA ASP A 99 1.14 -13.35 4.13
C ASP A 99 1.65 -11.93 4.33
N ALA A 100 1.74 -11.50 5.58
CA ALA A 100 2.35 -10.21 5.93
C ALA A 100 3.78 -10.10 5.38
N ALA A 101 4.52 -11.21 5.33
CA ALA A 101 5.87 -11.25 4.75
C ALA A 101 5.88 -10.90 3.26
N GLU A 102 4.83 -11.23 2.52
CA GLU A 102 4.73 -10.89 1.09
C GLU A 102 4.56 -9.38 0.90
N VAL A 103 3.78 -8.73 1.75
CA VAL A 103 3.65 -7.27 1.76
C VAL A 103 4.98 -6.62 2.17
N ALA A 104 5.61 -7.13 3.22
CA ALA A 104 6.88 -6.62 3.72
C ALA A 104 7.99 -6.72 2.67
N ALA A 105 8.00 -7.78 1.86
CA ALA A 105 8.98 -7.95 0.78
C ALA A 105 8.84 -6.88 -0.29
N VAL A 106 7.62 -6.49 -0.64
CA VAL A 106 7.37 -5.41 -1.61
C VAL A 106 7.80 -4.07 -1.04
N VAL A 107 7.47 -3.78 0.21
CA VAL A 107 7.91 -2.56 0.89
C VAL A 107 9.44 -2.49 0.92
N GLY A 108 10.10 -3.58 1.29
CA GLY A 108 11.56 -3.67 1.32
C GLY A 108 12.19 -3.41 -0.04
N PHE A 109 11.62 -3.96 -1.11
CA PHE A 109 12.09 -3.69 -2.46
C PHE A 109 11.97 -2.20 -2.81
N LEU A 110 10.82 -1.59 -2.54
CA LEU A 110 10.60 -0.18 -2.84
C LEU A 110 11.51 0.75 -2.04
N CYS A 111 11.96 0.32 -0.87
CA CYS A 111 12.93 1.06 -0.06
C CYS A 111 14.39 0.87 -0.52
N SER A 112 14.65 -0.08 -1.41
CA SER A 112 16.00 -0.42 -1.84
C SER A 112 16.52 0.48 -2.95
N PRO A 113 17.84 0.52 -3.18
CA PRO A 113 18.41 1.22 -4.33
C PRO A 113 17.92 0.67 -5.67
N ALA A 114 17.56 -0.62 -5.75
CA ALA A 114 17.06 -1.24 -6.98
C ALA A 114 15.75 -0.62 -7.47
N ALA A 115 14.97 0.00 -6.59
CA ALA A 115 13.70 0.66 -6.93
C ALA A 115 13.87 2.16 -7.27
N GLY A 116 15.08 2.60 -7.59
CA GLY A 116 15.39 4.03 -7.78
C GLY A 116 14.69 4.70 -8.95
N TYR A 117 14.14 3.94 -9.90
CA TYR A 117 13.40 4.48 -11.04
C TYR A 117 11.90 4.26 -10.94
N ILE A 118 11.41 3.85 -9.77
CA ILE A 118 9.98 3.64 -9.48
C ILE A 118 9.52 4.73 -8.52
N THR A 119 8.62 5.57 -8.98
CA THR A 119 8.01 6.60 -8.13
C THR A 119 6.60 6.94 -8.63
N GLY A 120 5.74 7.34 -7.72
CA GLY A 120 4.35 7.67 -8.04
C GLY A 120 3.46 6.45 -8.30
N SER A 121 3.94 5.26 -8.03
CA SER A 121 3.24 4.01 -8.33
C SER A 121 2.49 3.48 -7.12
N THR A 122 1.42 2.75 -7.38
CA THR A 122 0.74 1.93 -6.37
C THR A 122 0.91 0.46 -6.76
N LEU A 123 1.55 -0.32 -5.90
CA LEU A 123 1.74 -1.74 -6.10
C LEU A 123 0.68 -2.51 -5.31
N HIS A 124 -0.11 -3.30 -6.03
CA HIS A 124 -1.15 -4.13 -5.43
C HIS A 124 -0.57 -5.49 -5.05
N VAL A 125 -0.79 -5.89 -3.80
CA VAL A 125 -0.38 -7.19 -3.26
C VAL A 125 -1.63 -7.90 -2.76
N ASN A 126 -2.41 -8.47 -3.67
CA ASN A 126 -3.79 -8.89 -3.39
C ASN A 126 -4.23 -10.18 -4.07
N GLY A 127 -3.30 -10.94 -4.65
CA GLY A 127 -3.64 -12.19 -5.32
C GLY A 127 -4.57 -12.04 -6.53
N GLY A 128 -4.67 -10.85 -7.10
CA GLY A 128 -5.53 -10.54 -8.23
C GLY A 128 -6.94 -10.06 -7.87
N MET A 129 -7.24 -9.89 -6.59
CA MET A 129 -8.56 -9.43 -6.13
C MET A 129 -8.98 -8.10 -6.77
N TYR A 130 -8.02 -7.24 -7.02
CA TYR A 130 -8.22 -5.98 -7.72
C TYR A 130 -7.07 -5.78 -8.71
N MET A 131 -7.42 -5.35 -9.91
CA MET A 131 -6.45 -5.08 -10.97
C MET A 131 -6.65 -3.67 -11.50
N SER A 132 -5.56 -2.94 -11.64
CA SER A 132 -5.58 -1.57 -12.17
C SER A 132 -4.76 -1.45 -13.43
#